data_df58846fe5a7cf3c05d8b88a24bbf1f1
#
_entry.id   df58846fe5a7cf3c05d8b88a24bbf1f1
#
_cell.length_a   1.000
_cell.length_b   1.000
_cell.length_c   1.000
_cell.angle_alpha   90.00
_cell.angle_beta   90.00
_cell.angle_gamma   90.00
#
_symmetry.space_group_name_H-M   'P 1'
#
loop_
_entity.id
_entity.type
_entity.pdbx_description
1 polymer ?
#
loop_
_entity_poly.entity_id
_entity_poly.type
_entity_poly.pdbx_seq_one_letter_code
_entity_poly.pdbx_strand_id
1 'polypeptide(L)'
;MSLPPLIAIIDDDDAILTGLSSLLRSESFRVHIYRTAEAFLAKASAALPDCVLTDVQMPGMNGLELQAELGRRYASLPVIFMTAFPDETVQARALAAGARAFLHKPFEAQTMLDLLANAVRPSETGS
;
A
#
# COMPACT_ATOMS: atom_id res chain seq x y z
N MET A 1 0.85 8.00 -24.04
CA MET A 1 1.70 7.21 -23.13
C MET A 1 1.24 7.43 -21.71
N SER A 2 1.12 6.37 -20.97
CA SER A 2 0.71 6.50 -19.58
C SER A 2 1.91 6.75 -18.70
N LEU A 3 1.67 7.45 -17.60
CA LEU A 3 2.69 7.63 -16.57
C LEU A 3 2.96 6.31 -15.87
N PRO A 4 4.16 6.16 -15.30
CA PRO A 4 4.41 5.00 -14.44
C PRO A 4 3.41 4.95 -13.29
N PRO A 5 3.12 3.77 -12.76
CA PRO A 5 2.21 3.66 -11.63
C PRO A 5 2.69 4.43 -10.42
N LEU A 6 1.74 5.01 -9.69
CA LEU A 6 2.03 5.74 -8.47
C LEU A 6 1.69 4.86 -7.26
N ILE A 7 2.66 4.68 -6.39
CA ILE A 7 2.50 3.90 -5.16
C ILE A 7 2.56 4.86 -3.98
N ALA A 8 1.57 4.78 -3.10
CA ALA A 8 1.61 5.50 -1.84
C ALA A 8 2.13 4.55 -0.77
N ILE A 9 3.20 4.94 -0.09
CA ILE A 9 3.77 4.16 1.00
C ILE A 9 3.47 4.88 2.30
N ILE A 10 2.84 4.18 3.23
CA ILE A 10 2.43 4.74 4.52
C ILE A 10 3.05 3.93 5.63
N ASP A 11 3.95 4.54 6.40
CA ASP A 11 4.64 3.88 7.51
C ASP A 11 5.25 4.96 8.38
N ASP A 12 5.20 4.80 9.69
CA ASP A 12 5.78 5.80 10.59
C ASP A 12 7.29 5.63 10.77
N ASP A 13 7.87 4.59 10.18
CA ASP A 13 9.31 4.34 10.23
C ASP A 13 10.01 4.96 9.01
N ASP A 14 10.81 6.00 9.26
CA ASP A 14 11.50 6.72 8.19
C ASP A 14 12.45 5.84 7.39
N ALA A 15 13.10 4.87 8.04
CA ALA A 15 14.00 3.97 7.33
C ALA A 15 13.25 3.12 6.31
N ILE A 16 12.05 2.67 6.68
CA ILE A 16 11.20 1.92 5.76
C ILE A 16 10.78 2.81 4.58
N LEU A 17 10.31 4.02 4.88
CA LEU A 17 9.88 4.94 3.83
C LEU A 17 11.00 5.25 2.85
N THR A 18 12.19 5.56 3.37
CA THR A 18 13.34 5.90 2.53
C THR A 18 13.78 4.69 1.70
N GLY A 19 13.90 3.54 2.34
CA GLY A 19 14.38 2.34 1.65
C GLY A 19 13.43 1.87 0.57
N LEU A 20 12.14 1.79 0.88
CA LEU A 20 11.16 1.34 -0.10
C LEU A 20 10.99 2.35 -1.23
N SER A 21 10.99 3.64 -0.89
CA SER A 21 10.87 4.69 -1.90
C SER A 21 12.03 4.59 -2.91
N SER A 22 13.24 4.44 -2.41
CA SER A 22 14.43 4.33 -3.26
C SER A 22 14.32 3.11 -4.18
N LEU A 23 13.96 1.97 -3.60
CA LEU A 23 13.83 0.72 -4.35
C LEU A 23 12.76 0.85 -5.44
N LEU A 24 11.58 1.34 -5.08
CA LEU A 24 10.48 1.42 -6.04
C LEU A 24 10.78 2.38 -7.17
N ARG A 25 11.44 3.50 -6.86
CA ARG A 25 11.82 4.44 -7.92
C ARG A 25 12.83 3.84 -8.87
N SER A 26 13.73 3.01 -8.36
CA SER A 26 14.70 2.33 -9.23
C SER A 26 14.02 1.31 -10.15
N GLU A 27 12.81 0.88 -9.80
CA GLU A 27 12.02 -0.05 -10.60
C GLU A 27 10.93 0.65 -11.41
N SER A 28 11.10 1.94 -11.61
CA SER A 28 10.25 2.75 -12.48
C SER A 28 8.84 3.00 -11.94
N PHE A 29 8.66 2.92 -10.62
CA PHE A 29 7.43 3.38 -10.00
C PHE A 29 7.56 4.85 -9.60
N ARG A 30 6.45 5.58 -9.62
CA ARG A 30 6.37 6.85 -8.93
C ARG A 30 5.95 6.57 -7.50
N VAL A 31 6.45 7.36 -6.54
CA VAL A 31 6.23 7.08 -5.12
C VAL A 31 5.90 8.37 -4.38
N HIS A 32 4.85 8.31 -3.57
CA HIS A 32 4.60 9.31 -2.54
C HIS A 32 4.67 8.63 -1.19
N ILE A 33 5.31 9.26 -0.23
CA ILE A 33 5.47 8.68 1.11
C ILE A 33 4.69 9.49 2.13
N TYR A 34 4.12 8.78 3.11
CA TYR A 34 3.34 9.40 4.18
C TYR A 34 3.68 8.69 5.48
N ARG A 35 3.74 9.45 6.56
CA ARG A 35 4.05 8.89 7.88
C ARG A 35 2.81 8.44 8.63
N THR A 36 1.64 8.91 8.24
CA THR A 36 0.38 8.56 8.89
C THR A 36 -0.70 8.35 7.85
N ALA A 37 -1.72 7.59 8.25
CA ALA A 37 -2.89 7.40 7.39
C ALA A 37 -3.63 8.72 7.17
N GLU A 38 -3.69 9.55 8.19
CA GLU A 38 -4.35 10.85 8.10
C GLU A 38 -3.68 11.75 7.05
N ALA A 39 -2.33 11.75 7.03
CA ALA A 39 -1.60 12.54 6.05
C ALA A 39 -1.90 12.06 4.63
N PHE A 40 -1.98 10.75 4.44
CA PHE A 40 -2.35 10.20 3.14
C PHE A 40 -3.76 10.61 2.74
N LEU A 41 -4.72 10.46 3.64
CA LEU A 41 -6.11 10.78 3.31
C LEU A 41 -6.28 12.25 2.95
N ALA A 42 -5.50 13.13 3.59
CA ALA A 42 -5.57 14.56 3.28
C ALA A 42 -5.15 14.88 1.86
N LYS A 43 -4.32 14.04 1.25
CA LYS A 43 -3.81 14.25 -0.10
C LYS A 43 -4.42 13.33 -1.15
N ALA A 44 -5.19 12.34 -0.72
CA ALA A 44 -5.62 11.26 -1.62
C ALA A 44 -6.43 11.78 -2.81
N SER A 45 -7.31 12.74 -2.58
CA SER A 45 -8.15 13.24 -3.67
C SER A 45 -7.36 14.02 -4.72
N ALA A 46 -6.24 14.64 -4.31
CA ALA A 46 -5.40 15.40 -5.23
C ALA A 46 -4.37 14.52 -5.94
N ALA A 47 -3.99 13.40 -5.33
CA ALA A 47 -2.94 12.53 -5.84
C ALA A 47 -3.26 11.08 -5.50
N LEU A 48 -4.33 10.56 -6.11
CA LEU A 48 -4.77 9.18 -5.87
C LEU A 48 -3.77 8.21 -6.46
N PRO A 49 -3.21 7.31 -5.63
CA PRO A 49 -2.25 6.34 -6.15
C PRO A 49 -2.94 5.20 -6.89
N ASP A 50 -2.13 4.39 -7.56
CA ASP A 50 -2.60 3.17 -8.20
C ASP A 50 -2.61 2.00 -7.22
N CYS A 51 -1.84 2.10 -6.14
CA CYS A 51 -1.82 1.10 -5.08
C CYS A 51 -1.30 1.73 -3.79
N VAL A 52 -1.80 1.25 -2.66
CA VAL A 52 -1.36 1.68 -1.33
C VAL A 52 -0.58 0.55 -0.69
N LEU A 53 0.61 0.86 -0.20
CA LEU A 53 1.43 -0.07 0.58
C LEU A 53 1.54 0.53 1.98
N THR A 54 0.90 -0.08 2.96
CA THR A 54 0.77 0.51 4.29
C THR A 54 1.12 -0.45 5.41
N ASP A 55 1.75 0.10 6.45
CA ASP A 55 1.90 -0.64 7.70
C ASP A 55 0.52 -0.82 8.33
N VAL A 56 0.40 -1.88 9.11
CA VAL A 56 -0.83 -2.13 9.89
C VAL A 56 -0.85 -1.24 11.13
N GLN A 57 0.28 -1.14 11.83
CA GLN A 57 0.34 -0.45 13.11
C GLN A 57 0.99 0.91 12.97
N MET A 58 0.20 1.94 13.22
CA MET A 58 0.65 3.32 13.11
C MET A 58 -0.04 4.14 14.20
N PRO A 59 0.60 5.22 14.67
CA PRO A 59 -0.08 6.14 15.59
C PRO A 59 -1.33 6.74 14.95
N GLY A 60 -2.36 6.94 15.74
CA GLY A 60 -3.62 7.46 15.22
C GLY A 60 -4.38 6.39 14.47
N MET A 61 -4.81 6.69 13.25
CA MET A 61 -5.52 5.72 12.43
C MET A 61 -4.59 4.59 12.01
N ASN A 62 -4.96 3.34 12.31
CA ASN A 62 -4.15 2.19 11.91
C ASN A 62 -4.51 1.75 10.50
N GLY A 63 -3.76 0.74 9.99
CA GLY A 63 -3.94 0.29 8.61
C GLY A 63 -5.31 -0.31 8.32
N LEU A 64 -5.91 -1.03 9.28
CA LEU A 64 -7.23 -1.60 9.07
C LEU A 64 -8.30 -0.51 9.03
N GLU A 65 -8.17 0.50 9.86
CA GLU A 65 -9.08 1.65 9.82
C GLU A 65 -8.94 2.42 8.52
N LEU A 66 -7.71 2.58 8.05
CA LEU A 66 -7.47 3.19 6.75
C LEU A 66 -8.11 2.39 5.63
N GLN A 67 -7.96 1.06 5.68
CA GLN A 67 -8.56 0.19 4.67
C GLN A 67 -10.08 0.38 4.61
N ALA A 68 -10.72 0.45 5.78
CA ALA A 68 -12.17 0.66 5.83
C ALA A 68 -12.55 2.00 5.21
N GLU A 69 -11.78 3.03 5.50
CA GLU A 69 -12.04 4.36 4.93
C GLU A 69 -11.86 4.38 3.42
N LEU A 70 -10.81 3.72 2.93
CA LEU A 70 -10.56 3.64 1.49
C LEU A 70 -11.65 2.84 0.79
N GLY A 71 -12.17 1.80 1.44
CA GLY A 71 -13.26 1.02 0.89
C GLY A 71 -14.51 1.85 0.66
N ARG A 72 -14.73 2.86 1.51
CA ARG A 72 -15.86 3.77 1.35
C ARG A 72 -15.63 4.82 0.27
N ARG A 73 -14.39 5.29 0.11
CA ARG A 73 -14.07 6.40 -0.80
C ARG A 73 -13.57 5.94 -2.15
N TYR A 74 -12.77 4.88 -2.17
CA TYR A 74 -12.05 4.44 -3.36
C TYR A 74 -12.04 2.92 -3.40
N ALA A 75 -13.20 2.33 -3.62
CA ALA A 75 -13.41 0.88 -3.47
C ALA A 75 -12.49 0.04 -4.35
N SER A 76 -12.04 0.57 -5.48
CA SER A 76 -11.19 -0.18 -6.41
C SER A 76 -9.70 -0.03 -6.11
N LEU A 77 -9.33 0.81 -5.14
CA LEU A 77 -7.92 1.08 -4.86
C LEU A 77 -7.30 -0.13 -4.16
N PRO A 78 -6.28 -0.76 -4.77
CA PRO A 78 -5.63 -1.91 -4.13
C PRO A 78 -4.84 -1.49 -2.90
N VAL A 79 -4.92 -2.31 -1.85
CA VAL A 79 -4.18 -2.09 -0.62
C VAL A 79 -3.35 -3.33 -0.32
N ILE A 80 -2.07 -3.13 -0.07
CA ILE A 80 -1.15 -4.19 0.36
C ILE A 80 -0.63 -3.77 1.74
N PHE A 81 -0.74 -4.69 2.70
CA PHE A 81 -0.28 -4.44 4.05
C PHE A 81 1.12 -4.99 4.28
N MET A 82 1.85 -4.36 5.18
CA MET A 82 3.11 -4.87 5.69
C MET A 82 3.11 -4.71 7.20
N THR A 83 3.74 -5.64 7.92
CA THR A 83 3.79 -5.58 9.36
C THR A 83 5.03 -6.27 9.90
N ALA A 84 5.60 -5.71 10.99
CA ALA A 84 6.65 -6.35 11.75
C ALA A 84 6.08 -7.30 12.81
N PHE A 85 4.76 -7.22 13.06
CA PHE A 85 4.11 -7.97 14.13
C PHE A 85 2.98 -8.80 13.54
N PRO A 86 3.29 -9.97 12.96
CA PRO A 86 2.27 -10.79 12.32
C PRO A 86 1.22 -11.27 13.32
N ASP A 87 -0.04 -11.19 12.89
CA ASP A 87 -1.18 -11.58 13.69
C ASP A 87 -2.20 -12.18 12.73
N GLU A 88 -2.49 -13.46 12.91
CA GLU A 88 -3.36 -14.19 11.99
C GLU A 88 -4.78 -13.62 11.93
N THR A 89 -5.28 -13.13 13.06
CA THR A 89 -6.62 -12.54 13.09
C THR A 89 -6.66 -11.25 12.27
N VAL A 90 -5.64 -10.41 12.45
CA VAL A 90 -5.54 -9.15 11.71
C VAL A 90 -5.38 -9.44 10.21
N GLN A 91 -4.53 -10.39 9.87
CA GLN A 91 -4.31 -10.75 8.47
C GLN A 91 -5.60 -11.27 7.83
N ALA A 92 -6.31 -12.14 8.52
CA ALA A 92 -7.57 -12.68 8.00
C ALA A 92 -8.59 -11.58 7.79
N ARG A 93 -8.69 -10.63 8.72
CA ARG A 93 -9.61 -9.50 8.58
C ARG A 93 -9.25 -8.61 7.41
N ALA A 94 -7.94 -8.33 7.24
CA ALA A 94 -7.47 -7.50 6.14
C ALA A 94 -7.80 -8.13 4.79
N LEU A 95 -7.52 -9.42 4.66
CA LEU A 95 -7.77 -10.14 3.42
C LEU A 95 -9.27 -10.26 3.14
N ALA A 96 -10.07 -10.53 4.17
CA ALA A 96 -11.52 -10.61 4.03
C ALA A 96 -12.11 -9.27 3.59
N ALA A 97 -11.49 -8.17 3.98
CA ALA A 97 -11.93 -6.83 3.59
C ALA A 97 -11.37 -6.40 2.23
N GLY A 98 -10.64 -7.27 1.53
CA GLY A 98 -10.23 -7.01 0.18
C GLY A 98 -8.77 -6.65 -0.03
N ALA A 99 -7.93 -6.76 1.01
CA ALA A 99 -6.50 -6.51 0.83
C ALA A 99 -5.93 -7.47 -0.23
N ARG A 100 -5.06 -6.93 -1.09
CA ARG A 100 -4.45 -7.75 -2.14
C ARG A 100 -3.40 -8.68 -1.60
N ALA A 101 -2.70 -8.26 -0.54
CA ALA A 101 -1.67 -9.08 0.07
C ALA A 101 -1.32 -8.56 1.44
N PHE A 102 -0.61 -9.38 2.20
CA PHE A 102 -0.20 -9.07 3.56
C PHE A 102 1.24 -9.56 3.72
N LEU A 103 2.19 -8.63 3.83
CA LEU A 103 3.61 -8.95 3.91
C LEU A 103 4.11 -8.86 5.33
N HIS A 104 4.94 -9.81 5.74
CA HIS A 104 5.59 -9.79 7.05
C HIS A 104 7.00 -9.22 6.89
N LYS A 105 7.33 -8.18 7.66
CA LYS A 105 8.67 -7.60 7.65
C LYS A 105 9.63 -8.50 8.42
N PRO A 106 10.87 -8.68 7.96
CA PRO A 106 11.36 -8.26 6.65
C PRO A 106 10.85 -9.17 5.55
N PHE A 107 10.62 -8.59 4.39
CA PHE A 107 10.17 -9.37 3.23
C PHE A 107 11.15 -9.19 2.07
N GLU A 108 11.10 -10.11 1.13
CA GLU A 108 11.96 -10.04 -0.03
C GLU A 108 11.48 -8.93 -0.96
N ALA A 109 12.43 -8.15 -1.48
CA ALA A 109 12.10 -7.06 -2.38
C ALA A 109 11.35 -7.56 -3.61
N GLN A 110 11.79 -8.69 -4.18
CA GLN A 110 11.15 -9.21 -5.39
C GLN A 110 9.70 -9.61 -5.14
N THR A 111 9.42 -10.21 -3.98
CA THR A 111 8.04 -10.57 -3.63
C THR A 111 7.15 -9.32 -3.62
N MET A 112 7.62 -8.26 -2.97
CA MET A 112 6.87 -7.01 -2.92
C MET A 112 6.69 -6.41 -4.30
N LEU A 113 7.76 -6.38 -5.11
CA LEU A 113 7.68 -5.82 -6.46
C LEU A 113 6.68 -6.57 -7.33
N ASP A 114 6.66 -7.89 -7.22
CA ASP A 114 5.71 -8.70 -7.99
C ASP A 114 4.27 -8.41 -7.57
N LEU A 115 4.03 -8.25 -6.26
CA LEU A 115 2.70 -7.94 -5.76
C LEU A 115 2.24 -6.56 -6.24
N LEU A 116 3.14 -5.58 -6.22
CA LEU A 116 2.80 -4.24 -6.70
C LEU A 116 2.52 -4.24 -8.19
N ALA A 117 3.34 -4.95 -8.97
CA ALA A 117 3.13 -5.02 -10.42
C ALA A 117 1.78 -5.64 -10.75
N ASN A 118 1.39 -6.68 -10.01
CA ASN A 118 0.08 -7.31 -10.22
C ASN A 118 -1.06 -6.39 -9.80
N ALA A 119 -0.87 -5.65 -8.69
CA ALA A 119 -1.92 -4.79 -8.16
C ALA A 119 -2.22 -3.61 -9.08
N VAL A 120 -1.18 -3.06 -9.74
CA VAL A 120 -1.36 -1.89 -10.61
C VAL A 120 -1.65 -2.25 -12.05
N ARG A 121 -1.61 -3.54 -12.38
CA ARG A 121 -1.92 -3.97 -13.74
C ARG A 121 -3.36 -3.59 -14.07
N PRO A 122 -3.60 -2.98 -15.23
CA PRO A 122 -4.98 -2.68 -15.62
C PRO A 122 -5.82 -3.95 -15.58
N SER A 123 -7.07 -3.79 -15.18
CA SER A 123 -7.99 -4.91 -15.21
C SER A 123 -8.13 -5.36 -16.66
N GLU A 124 -7.64 -6.53 -16.93
CA GLU A 124 -7.62 -7.06 -18.31
C GLU A 124 -8.90 -7.81 -18.56
N THR A 125 -9.97 -7.07 -18.61
CA THR A 125 -11.23 -7.72 -18.84
C THR A 125 -11.21 -8.40 -20.18
N GLY A 126 -11.56 -9.63 -20.17
CA GLY A 126 -11.54 -10.41 -21.38
C GLY A 126 -10.16 -10.81 -21.79
N SER A 127 -9.22 -10.52 -20.98
CA SER A 127 -7.87 -10.94 -21.29
C SER A 127 -7.39 -11.85 -20.23
#